data_787da350985873f94eb888996ab1908c
#
_entry.id   787da350985873f94eb888996ab1908c
#
_cell.length_a   1.000
_cell.length_b   1.000
_cell.length_c   1.000
_cell.angle_alpha   90.00
_cell.angle_beta   90.00
_cell.angle_gamma   90.00
#
_symmetry.space_group_name_H-M   'P 1'
#
loop_
_entity.id
_entity.type
_entity.pdbx_description
1 polymer ?
#
loop_
_entity_poly.entity_id
_entity_poly.type
_entity_poly.pdbx_seq_one_letter_code
_entity_poly.pdbx_strand_id
1 'polypeptide(L)'
;LSTEHLPEGMLEDILSHIQAVSQDSIDRIYLVHKTISDTFFTSAFVICFLPQTGEDVQRDVLHQIFCYLDTCSDWQFSLFEYREIPRGLVERVPDSCVYQRENEASNRRG
;
A
#
# COMPACT_ATOMS: atom_id res chain seq x y z
N LEU A 1 14.38 -4.69 -6.23
CA LEU A 1 13.17 -3.89 -6.07
C LEU A 1 13.41 -2.81 -5.04
N SER A 2 13.08 -1.60 -5.37
CA SER A 2 13.41 -0.45 -4.54
C SER A 2 12.32 0.61 -4.66
N THR A 3 12.14 1.41 -3.60
CA THR A 3 11.23 2.55 -3.63
C THR A 3 11.89 3.79 -4.22
N GLU A 4 13.13 3.68 -4.67
CA GLU A 4 13.88 4.83 -5.16
C GLU A 4 13.35 5.42 -6.46
N HIS A 5 12.53 4.67 -7.18
CA HIS A 5 12.02 5.14 -8.47
C HIS A 5 10.88 6.14 -8.37
N LEU A 6 10.26 6.27 -7.21
CA LEU A 6 9.18 7.23 -7.05
C LEU A 6 9.74 8.63 -6.85
N PRO A 7 9.10 9.64 -7.45
CA PRO A 7 9.48 11.03 -7.18
C PRO A 7 9.40 11.35 -5.70
N GLU A 8 10.31 12.21 -5.24
CA GLU A 8 10.32 12.63 -3.85
C GLU A 8 8.98 13.25 -3.47
N GLY A 9 8.46 12.83 -2.35
CA GLY A 9 7.18 13.34 -1.84
C GLY A 9 5.95 12.63 -2.37
N MET A 10 6.06 11.93 -3.49
CA MET A 10 4.91 11.23 -4.06
C MET A 10 4.40 10.14 -3.14
N LEU A 11 5.29 9.32 -2.59
CA LEU A 11 4.88 8.25 -1.69
C LEU A 11 4.20 8.80 -0.45
N GLU A 12 4.75 9.87 0.12
CA GLU A 12 4.16 10.48 1.30
C GLU A 12 2.77 11.02 1.01
N ASP A 13 2.57 11.64 -0.14
CA ASP A 13 1.26 12.15 -0.54
C ASP A 13 0.26 11.01 -0.70
N ILE A 14 0.68 9.92 -1.34
CA ILE A 14 -0.19 8.76 -1.54
C ILE A 14 -0.56 8.15 -0.19
N LEU A 15 0.41 7.97 0.70
CA LEU A 15 0.15 7.39 2.02
C LEU A 15 -0.78 8.28 2.83
N SER A 16 -0.60 9.59 2.76
CA SER A 16 -1.49 10.52 3.46
C SER A 16 -2.92 10.39 2.96
N HIS A 17 -3.10 10.27 1.66
CA HIS A 17 -4.44 10.09 1.09
C HIS A 17 -5.06 8.77 1.52
N ILE A 18 -4.26 7.69 1.48
CA ILE A 18 -4.73 6.38 1.89
C ILE A 18 -5.18 6.41 3.34
N GLN A 19 -4.42 7.05 4.21
CA GLN A 19 -4.79 7.15 5.61
C GLN A 19 -6.07 7.96 5.79
N ALA A 20 -6.25 9.02 5.00
CA ALA A 20 -7.45 9.85 5.09
C ALA A 20 -8.71 9.06 4.72
N VAL A 21 -8.63 8.13 3.78
CA VAL A 21 -9.80 7.36 3.35
C VAL A 21 -9.90 5.99 4.03
N SER A 22 -8.94 5.62 4.86
CA SER A 22 -8.82 4.26 5.39
C SER A 22 -9.92 3.88 6.39
N GLN A 23 -10.58 4.84 6.98
CA GLN A 23 -11.59 4.59 8.02
C GLN A 23 -11.05 3.73 9.17
N ASP A 24 -9.75 3.91 9.46
CA ASP A 24 -9.07 3.20 10.53
C ASP A 24 -9.11 1.68 10.33
N SER A 25 -9.06 1.24 9.08
CA SER A 25 -9.21 -0.17 8.75
C SER A 25 -7.92 -0.82 8.23
N ILE A 26 -6.89 -0.04 7.98
CA ILE A 26 -5.66 -0.55 7.39
C ILE A 26 -4.63 -0.88 8.46
N ASP A 27 -4.08 -2.08 8.37
CA ASP A 27 -3.02 -2.53 9.28
C ASP A 27 -1.64 -2.24 8.71
N ARG A 28 -1.43 -2.60 7.44
CA ARG A 28 -0.13 -2.41 6.78
C ARG A 28 -0.34 -2.08 5.32
N ILE A 29 0.64 -1.37 4.75
CA ILE A 29 0.68 -1.09 3.32
C ILE A 29 2.06 -1.48 2.83
N TYR A 30 2.10 -2.27 1.77
CA TYR A 30 3.35 -2.65 1.11
C TYR A 30 3.42 -1.98 -0.25
N LEU A 31 4.62 -1.61 -0.64
CA LEU A 31 4.88 -1.08 -1.98
C LEU A 31 6.00 -1.89 -2.60
N VAL A 32 5.72 -2.47 -3.75
CA VAL A 32 6.74 -3.22 -4.49
C VAL A 32 6.82 -2.67 -5.90
N HIS A 33 8.01 -2.67 -6.45
CA HIS A 33 8.24 -2.27 -7.83
C HIS A 33 8.62 -3.49 -8.64
N LYS A 34 8.11 -3.55 -9.85
CA LYS A 34 8.43 -4.64 -10.76
C LYS A 34 8.93 -4.04 -12.07
N THR A 35 10.08 -4.50 -12.51
CA THR A 35 10.62 -4.15 -13.82
C THR A 35 10.07 -5.14 -14.83
N ILE A 36 9.36 -4.63 -15.84
CA ILE A 36 8.83 -5.46 -16.91
C ILE A 36 9.79 -5.49 -18.07
N SER A 37 10.46 -4.36 -18.32
CA SER A 37 11.51 -4.26 -19.32
C SER A 37 12.47 -3.17 -18.88
N ASP A 38 13.55 -2.97 -19.62
CA ASP A 38 14.55 -1.96 -19.27
C ASP A 38 13.97 -0.56 -19.14
N THR A 39 12.85 -0.31 -19.79
CA THR A 39 12.26 1.02 -19.81
C THR A 39 10.87 1.09 -19.19
N PHE A 40 10.36 -0.03 -18.69
CA PHE A 40 9.00 -0.05 -18.15
C PHE A 40 8.98 -0.63 -16.75
N PHE A 41 8.48 0.19 -15.82
CA PHE A 41 8.33 -0.19 -14.41
C PHE A 41 6.88 -0.10 -14.02
N THR A 42 6.46 -0.96 -13.13
CA THR A 42 5.15 -0.84 -12.50
C THR A 42 5.33 -0.95 -11.00
N SER A 43 4.53 -0.19 -10.29
CA SER A 43 4.54 -0.21 -8.82
C SER A 43 3.22 -0.76 -8.34
N ALA A 44 3.25 -1.59 -7.33
CA ALA A 44 2.05 -2.20 -6.78
C ALA A 44 1.94 -1.88 -5.29
N PHE A 45 0.79 -1.36 -4.89
CA PHE A 45 0.47 -1.21 -3.49
C PHE A 45 -0.33 -2.42 -3.04
N VAL A 46 0.03 -2.99 -1.91
CA VAL A 46 -0.68 -4.10 -1.31
C VAL A 46 -1.23 -3.62 0.03
N ILE A 47 -2.54 -3.67 0.16
CA ILE A 47 -3.23 -3.16 1.35
C ILE A 47 -3.62 -4.32 2.24
N CYS A 48 -3.14 -4.30 3.47
CA CYS A 48 -3.50 -5.29 4.47
C CYS A 48 -4.49 -4.67 5.46
N PHE A 49 -5.73 -5.12 5.42
CA PHE A 49 -6.76 -4.62 6.32
C PHE A 49 -6.71 -5.32 7.67
N LEU A 50 -7.24 -4.65 8.67
CA LEU A 50 -7.45 -5.28 9.97
C LEU A 50 -8.46 -6.42 9.84
N PRO A 51 -8.27 -7.52 10.61
CA PRO A 51 -9.13 -8.70 10.46
C PRO A 51 -10.62 -8.44 10.66
N GLN A 52 -10.96 -7.49 11.50
CA GLN A 52 -12.36 -7.18 11.79
C GLN A 52 -13.02 -6.27 10.77
N THR A 53 -12.29 -5.84 9.75
CA THR A 53 -12.83 -4.91 8.77
C THR A 53 -13.85 -5.61 7.88
N GLY A 54 -15.05 -5.02 7.78
CA GLY A 54 -16.09 -5.56 6.92
C GLY A 54 -15.76 -5.42 5.44
N GLU A 55 -16.29 -6.31 4.63
CA GLU A 55 -16.02 -6.32 3.20
C GLU A 55 -16.47 -5.04 2.50
N ASP A 56 -17.58 -4.46 2.96
CA ASP A 56 -18.07 -3.21 2.38
C ASP A 56 -17.07 -2.08 2.59
N VAL A 57 -16.49 -2.00 3.78
CA VAL A 57 -15.49 -0.98 4.08
C VAL A 57 -14.23 -1.23 3.26
N GLN A 58 -13.79 -2.48 3.17
CA GLN A 58 -12.61 -2.81 2.37
C GLN A 58 -12.80 -2.39 0.92
N ARG A 59 -13.94 -2.70 0.35
CA ARG A 59 -14.24 -2.37 -1.05
C ARG A 59 -14.26 -0.87 -1.26
N ASP A 60 -14.90 -0.14 -0.36
CA ASP A 60 -14.98 1.31 -0.46
C ASP A 60 -13.60 1.96 -0.37
N VAL A 61 -12.80 1.53 0.60
CA VAL A 61 -11.45 2.06 0.79
C VAL A 61 -10.60 1.77 -0.44
N LEU A 62 -10.63 0.52 -0.93
CA LEU A 62 -9.84 0.17 -2.12
C LEU A 62 -10.27 0.97 -3.33
N HIS A 63 -11.55 1.21 -3.49
CA HIS A 63 -12.06 2.01 -4.60
C HIS A 63 -11.53 3.44 -4.54
N GLN A 64 -11.57 4.03 -3.37
CA GLN A 64 -11.07 5.40 -3.21
C GLN A 64 -9.57 5.50 -3.44
N ILE A 65 -8.82 4.50 -2.96
CA ILE A 65 -7.37 4.47 -3.22
C ILE A 65 -7.12 4.33 -4.72
N PHE A 66 -7.82 3.43 -5.37
CA PHE A 66 -7.66 3.20 -6.80
C PHE A 66 -7.94 4.47 -7.59
N CYS A 67 -9.01 5.17 -7.27
CA CYS A 67 -9.35 6.42 -7.95
C CYS A 67 -8.24 7.46 -7.78
N TYR A 68 -7.67 7.55 -6.60
CA TYR A 68 -6.58 8.48 -6.36
C TYR A 68 -5.34 8.10 -7.16
N LEU A 69 -4.97 6.81 -7.16
CA LEU A 69 -3.81 6.36 -7.90
C LEU A 69 -3.97 6.58 -9.40
N ASP A 70 -5.19 6.47 -9.89
CA ASP A 70 -5.48 6.71 -11.30
C ASP A 70 -5.23 8.16 -11.70
N THR A 71 -5.28 9.09 -10.73
CA THR A 71 -4.96 10.50 -11.02
C THR A 71 -3.46 10.77 -11.09
N CYS A 72 -2.63 9.81 -10.68
CA CYS A 72 -1.19 9.96 -10.77
C CYS A 72 -0.74 9.56 -12.19
N SER A 73 -1.07 10.39 -13.16
CA SER A 73 -1.03 10.04 -14.58
C SER A 73 0.37 9.70 -15.11
N ASP A 74 1.41 10.20 -14.47
CA ASP A 74 2.78 9.96 -14.92
C ASP A 74 3.35 8.67 -14.38
N TRP A 75 2.57 7.92 -13.61
CA TRP A 75 3.05 6.72 -12.96
C TRP A 75 1.96 5.68 -12.94
N GLN A 76 2.29 4.46 -13.32
CA GLN A 76 1.32 3.38 -13.31
C GLN A 76 1.41 2.61 -12.00
N PHE A 77 0.26 2.49 -11.34
CA PHE A 77 0.17 1.74 -10.10
C PHE A 77 -0.82 0.60 -10.26
N SER A 78 -0.51 -0.51 -9.61
CA SER A 78 -1.44 -1.60 -9.39
C SER A 78 -1.83 -1.59 -7.93
N LEU A 79 -3.03 -2.07 -7.64
CA LEU A 79 -3.54 -2.12 -6.28
C LEU A 79 -4.05 -3.52 -5.99
N PHE A 80 -3.54 -4.12 -4.92
CA PHE A 80 -3.93 -5.45 -4.50
C PHE A 80 -4.31 -5.45 -3.03
N GLU A 81 -5.20 -6.37 -2.67
CA GLU A 81 -5.45 -6.66 -1.29
C GLU A 81 -4.48 -7.75 -0.85
N TYR A 82 -4.00 -7.67 0.39
CA TYR A 82 -2.98 -8.59 0.89
C TYR A 82 -3.39 -10.06 0.75
N ARG A 83 -4.69 -10.36 0.92
CA ARG A 83 -5.20 -11.72 0.80
C ARG A 83 -5.10 -12.29 -0.61
N GLU A 84 -4.98 -11.43 -1.62
CA GLU A 84 -4.84 -11.85 -3.01
C GLU A 84 -3.42 -12.25 -3.37
N ILE A 85 -2.47 -11.95 -2.49
CA ILE A 85 -1.04 -12.16 -2.74
C ILE A 85 -0.61 -13.44 -2.03
N PRO A 86 0.26 -14.27 -2.66
CA PRO A 86 0.78 -15.43 -1.98
C PRO A 86 1.42 -15.06 -0.65
N ARG A 87 1.15 -15.88 0.36
CA ARG A 87 1.63 -15.62 1.71
C ARG A 87 3.15 -15.48 1.72
N GLY A 88 3.62 -14.41 2.35
CA GLY A 88 5.04 -14.17 2.51
C GLY A 88 5.72 -13.53 1.32
N LEU A 89 5.00 -13.34 0.21
CA LEU A 89 5.64 -12.78 -0.99
C LEU A 89 6.17 -11.38 -0.77
N VAL A 90 5.34 -10.49 -0.24
CA VAL A 90 5.75 -9.09 -0.06
C VAL A 90 6.76 -8.95 1.09
N GLU A 91 6.70 -9.83 2.07
CA GLU A 91 7.64 -9.79 3.18
C GLU A 91 9.06 -10.13 2.76
N ARG A 92 9.23 -10.80 1.64
CA ARG A 92 10.55 -11.14 1.11
C ARG A 92 11.23 -9.97 0.40
N VAL A 93 10.47 -8.94 0.07
CA VAL A 93 11.01 -7.76 -0.59
C VAL A 93 11.51 -6.79 0.45
N PRO A 94 12.82 -6.48 0.48
CA PRO A 94 13.36 -5.55 1.47
C PRO A 94 12.68 -4.19 1.36
N ASP A 95 12.37 -3.60 2.51
CA ASP A 95 11.79 -2.26 2.60
C ASP A 95 10.46 -2.09 1.89
N SER A 96 9.73 -3.19 1.65
CA SER A 96 8.43 -3.10 1.00
C SER A 96 7.35 -2.54 1.89
N CYS A 97 7.46 -2.72 3.21
CA CYS A 97 6.46 -2.21 4.13
C CYS A 97 6.64 -0.70 4.30
N VAL A 98 5.75 0.08 3.71
CA VAL A 98 5.84 1.54 3.73
C VAL A 98 4.94 2.18 4.79
N TYR A 99 4.03 1.39 5.37
CA TYR A 99 3.18 1.85 6.46
C TYR A 99 2.83 0.66 7.33
N GLN A 100 2.88 0.86 8.63
CA GLN A 100 2.45 -0.15 9.59
C GLN A 100 1.72 0.57 10.71
N ARG A 101 0.52 0.08 11.00
CA ARG A 101 -0.28 0.62 12.09
C ARG A 101 0.41 0.34 13.41
N GLU A 102 0.47 1.34 14.27
CA GLU A 102 1.02 1.15 15.61
C GLU A 102 0.07 0.31 16.45
N ASN A 103 0.67 -0.66 17.13
CA ASN A 103 -0.07 -1.48 18.05
C ASN A 103 0.00 -0.83 19.42
N GLU A 104 -1.16 -0.50 19.99
CA GLU A 104 -1.21 0.14 21.31
C GLU A 104 -0.51 -0.66 22.38
N ALA A 105 -0.61 -1.97 22.34
CA ALA A 105 0.04 -2.82 23.32
C ALA A 105 1.55 -2.68 23.24
N SER A 106 2.09 -2.56 22.01
CA SER A 106 3.52 -2.32 21.83
C SER A 106 3.92 -0.95 22.35
N ASN A 107 3.10 0.05 22.07
CA ASN A 107 3.37 1.40 22.50
C ASN A 107 3.44 1.52 24.02
N ARG A 108 2.55 0.85 24.71
CA ARG A 108 2.53 0.90 26.16
C ARG A 108 3.74 0.28 26.81
N ARG A 109 4.36 -0.65 26.13
CA ARG A 109 5.58 -1.27 26.65
C ARG A 109 6.85 -0.51 26.29
N GLY A 110 6.72 0.37 25.35
CA GLY A 110 7.84 1.15 24.83
C GLY A 110 8.37 2.17 25.76
#